data_c999929f6b906ad335ded3275a795872
#
_entry.id   c999929f6b906ad335ded3275a795872
#
_cell.length_a   1.000
_cell.length_b   1.000
_cell.length_c   1.000
_cell.angle_alpha   90.00
_cell.angle_beta   90.00
_cell.angle_gamma   90.00
#
_symmetry.space_group_name_H-M   'P 1'
#
loop_
_entity.id
_entity.type
_entity.pdbx_description
1 polymer ?
#
loop_
_entity_poly.entity_id
_entity_poly.type
_entity_poly.pdbx_seq_one_letter_code
_entity_poly.pdbx_strand_id
1 'polypeptide(L)'
;MATKKELESKLSLKQREAALKLVENELSETEERRTQEEISEELGITRMCLYKWRTQNRVFIEYKNMLADEFFSEKRAFVYRQLFKLIGGSQPSVKAIDLYMRRHGLLTDKQVIEDATTNGARTNEQLEKEIAELDDLLK
;
A
#
# COMPACT_ATOMS: atom_id res chain seq x y z
N MET A 1 -14.95 6.89 3.17
CA MET A 1 -13.69 7.28 3.84
C MET A 1 -13.81 8.69 4.39
N ALA A 2 -13.37 8.90 5.62
CA ALA A 2 -13.34 10.23 6.22
C ALA A 2 -12.31 11.12 5.51
N THR A 3 -12.66 12.37 5.27
CA THR A 3 -11.73 13.35 4.70
C THR A 3 -10.74 13.84 5.76
N LYS A 4 -9.61 14.40 5.32
CA LYS A 4 -8.60 14.97 6.22
C LYS A 4 -9.20 15.99 7.17
N LYS A 5 -10.06 16.88 6.68
CA LYS A 5 -10.74 17.89 7.48
C LYS A 5 -11.66 17.30 8.55
N GLU A 6 -12.36 16.22 8.22
CA GLU A 6 -13.21 15.52 9.18
C GLU A 6 -12.40 14.88 10.30
N LEU A 7 -11.28 14.26 9.97
CA LEU A 7 -10.36 13.69 10.96
C LEU A 7 -9.73 14.78 11.84
N GLU A 8 -9.31 15.89 11.24
CA GLU A 8 -8.75 17.03 11.97
C GLU A 8 -9.76 17.66 12.95
N SER A 9 -11.04 17.69 12.57
CA SER A 9 -12.08 18.24 13.45
C SER A 9 -12.32 17.38 14.70
N LYS A 10 -12.04 16.09 14.63
CA LYS A 10 -12.19 15.15 15.74
C LYS A 10 -10.95 15.05 16.63
N LEU A 11 -9.83 15.63 16.21
CA LEU A 11 -8.56 15.58 16.92
C LEU A 11 -8.21 16.93 17.53
N SER A 12 -7.59 16.89 18.72
CA SER A 12 -7.03 18.11 19.33
C SER A 12 -5.77 18.56 18.59
N LEU A 13 -5.36 19.81 18.80
CA LEU A 13 -4.10 20.34 18.23
C LEU A 13 -2.90 19.47 18.61
N LYS A 14 -2.81 19.05 19.86
CA LYS A 14 -1.72 18.18 20.33
C LYS A 14 -1.72 16.82 19.63
N GLN A 15 -2.89 16.25 19.39
CA GLN A 15 -3.02 14.98 18.67
C GLN A 15 -2.58 15.12 17.22
N ARG A 16 -2.93 16.22 16.56
CA ARG A 16 -2.47 16.49 15.18
C ARG A 16 -0.97 16.69 15.10
N GLU A 17 -0.39 17.44 16.03
CA GLU A 17 1.07 17.61 16.12
C GLU A 17 1.78 16.30 16.42
N ALA A 18 1.22 15.47 17.30
CA ALA A 18 1.76 14.15 17.63
C ALA A 18 1.77 13.23 16.41
N ALA A 19 0.69 13.19 15.64
CA ALA A 19 0.59 12.42 14.42
C ALA A 19 1.66 12.84 13.40
N LEU A 20 1.83 14.12 13.18
CA LEU A 20 2.84 14.66 12.27
C LEU A 20 4.26 14.29 12.71
N LYS A 21 4.59 14.48 13.99
CA LYS A 21 5.90 14.14 14.53
C LYS A 21 6.21 12.64 14.46
N LEU A 22 5.21 11.80 14.70
CA LEU A 22 5.36 10.35 14.58
C LEU A 22 5.63 9.92 13.13
N VAL A 23 4.92 10.50 12.17
CA VAL A 23 5.12 10.22 10.75
C VAL A 23 6.51 10.65 10.30
N GLU A 24 6.92 11.87 10.63
CA GLU A 24 8.26 12.37 10.33
C GLU A 24 9.35 11.48 10.94
N ASN A 25 9.15 11.04 12.18
CA ASN A 25 10.09 10.18 12.88
C ASN A 25 10.18 8.78 12.26
N GLU A 26 9.06 8.18 11.90
CA GLU A 26 9.02 6.85 11.29
C GLU A 26 9.62 6.81 9.89
N LEU A 27 9.49 7.91 9.14
CA LEU A 27 10.00 8.04 7.79
C LEU A 27 11.42 8.62 7.71
N SER A 28 11.98 9.07 8.84
CA SER A 28 13.36 9.56 8.89
C SER A 28 14.36 8.41 8.95
N GLU A 29 15.62 8.73 8.63
CA GLU A 29 16.71 7.77 8.70
C GLU A 29 16.96 7.33 10.15
N THR A 30 17.53 6.14 10.31
CA THR A 30 17.70 5.50 11.64
C THR A 30 18.47 6.38 12.62
N GLU A 31 19.44 7.14 12.13
CA GLU A 31 20.27 8.02 12.95
C GLU A 31 19.50 9.25 13.47
N GLU A 32 18.49 9.69 12.75
CA GLU A 32 17.68 10.85 13.10
C GLU A 32 16.41 10.49 13.90
N ARG A 33 16.15 9.20 14.08
CA ARG A 33 14.98 8.73 14.80
C ARG A 33 15.07 9.04 16.29
N ARG A 34 13.98 9.60 16.79
CA ARG A 34 13.81 9.89 18.21
C ARG A 34 12.99 8.80 18.89
N THR A 35 13.22 8.61 20.18
CA THR A 35 12.44 7.67 20.99
C THR A 35 11.04 8.21 21.26
N GLN A 36 10.13 7.30 21.61
CA GLN A 36 8.76 7.68 21.99
C GLN A 36 8.73 8.60 23.21
N GLU A 37 9.68 8.42 24.12
CA GLU A 37 9.83 9.29 25.30
C GLU A 37 10.20 10.71 24.91
N GLU A 38 11.17 10.89 24.04
CA GLU A 38 11.59 12.20 23.53
C GLU A 38 10.45 12.93 22.81
N ILE A 39 9.68 12.23 22.00
CA ILE A 39 8.53 12.79 21.30
C ILE A 39 7.44 13.20 22.28
N SER A 40 7.16 12.37 23.27
CA SER A 40 6.16 12.67 24.31
C SER A 40 6.55 13.88 25.16
N GLU A 41 7.82 14.01 25.52
CA GLU A 41 8.35 15.18 26.25
C GLU A 41 8.22 16.48 25.44
N GLU A 42 8.55 16.44 24.14
CA GLU A 42 8.38 17.60 23.26
C GLU A 42 6.92 18.05 23.15
N LEU A 43 5.98 17.13 23.17
CA LEU A 43 4.56 17.39 23.10
C LEU A 43 3.95 17.78 24.46
N GLY A 44 4.69 17.58 25.53
CA GLY A 44 4.17 17.84 26.89
C GLY A 44 3.12 16.82 27.34
N ILE A 45 3.19 15.60 26.86
CA ILE A 45 2.29 14.49 27.22
C ILE A 45 3.09 13.32 27.81
N THR A 46 2.40 12.39 28.44
CA THR A 46 3.04 11.17 28.94
C THR A 46 3.25 10.17 27.80
N ARG A 47 4.25 9.32 27.93
CA ARG A 47 4.49 8.22 26.99
C ARG A 47 3.28 7.30 26.87
N MET A 48 2.58 7.05 27.98
CA MET A 48 1.37 6.22 27.97
C MET A 48 0.24 6.86 27.18
N CYS A 49 0.08 8.19 27.26
CA CYS A 49 -0.89 8.95 26.48
C CYS A 49 -0.61 8.79 24.97
N LEU A 50 0.63 8.95 24.55
CA LEU A 50 1.07 8.75 23.17
C LEU A 50 0.82 7.30 22.69
N TYR A 51 1.13 6.33 23.54
CA TYR A 51 0.89 4.91 23.25
C TYR A 51 -0.60 4.63 23.03
N LYS A 52 -1.48 5.16 23.86
CA LYS A 52 -2.94 5.01 23.71
C LYS A 52 -3.45 5.63 22.42
N TRP A 53 -2.95 6.78 22.03
CA TRP A 53 -3.31 7.41 20.75
C TRP A 53 -2.89 6.55 19.57
N ARG A 54 -1.69 5.99 19.62
CA ARG A 54 -1.14 5.16 18.54
C ARG A 54 -1.85 3.82 18.38
N THR A 55 -2.36 3.24 19.43
CA THR A 55 -2.87 1.87 19.45
C THR A 55 -4.38 1.76 19.60
N GLN A 56 -5.01 2.72 20.25
CA GLN A 56 -6.43 2.64 20.62
C GLN A 56 -7.31 3.69 19.95
N ASN A 57 -6.76 4.82 19.56
CA ASN A 57 -7.53 5.89 18.94
C ASN A 57 -7.57 5.70 17.42
N ARG A 58 -8.69 5.22 16.92
CA ARG A 58 -8.89 4.97 15.49
C ARG A 58 -8.75 6.21 14.62
N VAL A 59 -9.31 7.32 15.05
CA VAL A 59 -9.24 8.59 14.33
C VAL A 59 -7.78 9.05 14.21
N PHE A 60 -7.01 8.89 15.27
CA PHE A 60 -5.57 9.22 15.28
C PHE A 60 -4.80 8.33 14.30
N ILE A 61 -5.07 7.03 14.29
CA ILE A 61 -4.42 6.07 13.40
C ILE A 61 -4.74 6.38 11.93
N GLU A 62 -5.98 6.65 11.60
CA GLU A 62 -6.41 7.02 10.25
C GLU A 62 -5.75 8.33 9.78
N TYR A 63 -5.72 9.33 10.64
CA TYR A 63 -5.08 10.61 10.37
C TYR A 63 -3.57 10.46 10.15
N LYS A 64 -2.92 9.70 11.01
CA LYS A 64 -1.48 9.39 10.88
C LYS A 64 -1.17 8.68 9.57
N ASN A 65 -1.96 7.70 9.18
CA ASN A 65 -1.78 6.99 7.91
C ASN A 65 -1.99 7.92 6.71
N MET A 66 -2.95 8.81 6.79
CA MET A 66 -3.19 9.81 5.73
C MET A 66 -2.01 10.77 5.57
N LEU A 67 -1.41 11.22 6.67
CA LEU A 67 -0.18 12.04 6.63
C LEU A 67 1.00 11.27 6.02
N ALA A 68 1.14 9.99 6.36
CA ALA A 68 2.18 9.14 5.78
C ALA A 68 2.01 8.99 4.27
N ASP A 69 0.79 8.80 3.80
CA ASP A 69 0.47 8.71 2.37
C ASP A 69 0.78 10.02 1.64
N GLU A 70 0.46 11.15 2.21
CA GLU A 70 0.80 12.48 1.65
C GLU A 70 2.31 12.65 1.54
N PHE A 71 3.04 12.33 2.59
CA PHE A 71 4.50 12.39 2.61
C PHE A 71 5.11 11.47 1.55
N PHE A 72 4.61 10.26 1.43
CA PHE A 72 5.07 9.31 0.43
C PHE A 72 4.76 9.78 -0.99
N SER A 73 3.60 10.39 -1.19
CA SER A 73 3.24 10.98 -2.49
C SER A 73 4.19 12.09 -2.93
N GLU A 74 4.63 12.93 -2.00
CA GLU A 74 5.65 13.96 -2.27
C GLU A 74 7.01 13.36 -2.66
N LYS A 75 7.34 12.18 -2.13
CA LYS A 75 8.59 11.47 -2.40
C LYS A 75 8.54 10.55 -3.62
N ARG A 76 7.44 10.55 -4.35
CA ARG A 76 7.26 9.67 -5.51
C ARG A 76 8.36 9.85 -6.56
N ALA A 77 8.72 11.09 -6.88
CA ALA A 77 9.79 11.39 -7.83
C ALA A 77 11.14 10.85 -7.36
N PHE A 78 11.43 10.92 -6.07
CA PHE A 78 12.64 10.36 -5.49
C PHE A 78 12.68 8.83 -5.64
N VAL A 79 11.58 8.14 -5.36
CA VAL A 79 11.48 6.68 -5.51
C VAL A 79 11.69 6.27 -6.97
N TYR A 80 11.09 6.97 -7.91
CA TYR A 80 11.30 6.72 -9.34
C TYR A 80 12.76 6.94 -9.75
N ARG A 81 13.41 7.96 -9.21
CA ARG A 81 14.85 8.20 -9.47
C ARG A 81 15.72 7.03 -8.99
N GLN A 82 15.46 6.50 -7.81
CA GLN A 82 16.18 5.34 -7.29
C GLN A 82 15.93 4.10 -8.15
N LEU A 83 14.69 3.91 -8.60
CA LEU A 83 14.33 2.84 -9.51
C LEU A 83 15.10 2.94 -10.83
N PHE A 84 15.19 4.13 -11.42
CA PHE A 84 15.97 4.36 -12.63
C PHE A 84 17.45 4.07 -12.45
N LYS A 85 18.03 4.41 -11.30
CA LYS A 85 19.42 4.07 -10.99
C LYS A 85 19.66 2.57 -10.95
N LEU A 86 18.73 1.81 -10.40
CA LEU A 86 18.81 0.35 -10.35
C LEU A 86 18.64 -0.29 -11.73
N ILE A 87 17.85 0.31 -12.61
CA ILE A 87 17.64 -0.18 -13.98
C ILE A 87 18.81 0.20 -14.89
N GLY A 88 19.33 1.43 -14.79
CA GLY A 88 20.36 1.98 -15.66
C GLY A 88 21.81 1.77 -15.21
N GLY A 89 22.05 1.05 -14.13
CA GLY A 89 23.39 0.77 -13.61
C GLY A 89 24.15 -0.27 -14.43
N SER A 90 25.41 -0.49 -14.08
CA SER A 90 26.28 -1.48 -14.72
C SER A 90 25.76 -2.92 -14.57
N GLN A 91 25.01 -3.19 -13.52
CA GLN A 91 24.31 -4.45 -13.31
C GLN A 91 22.82 -4.15 -13.08
N PRO A 92 22.01 -4.12 -14.15
CA PRO A 92 20.59 -3.81 -14.02
C PRO A 92 19.85 -4.83 -13.14
N SER A 93 19.00 -4.32 -12.24
CA SER A 93 18.16 -5.18 -11.41
C SER A 93 16.95 -5.65 -12.20
N VAL A 94 16.85 -6.95 -12.46
CA VAL A 94 15.69 -7.56 -13.12
C VAL A 94 14.41 -7.33 -12.30
N LYS A 95 14.54 -7.37 -10.97
CA LYS A 95 13.43 -7.12 -10.05
C LYS A 95 12.92 -5.68 -10.14
N ALA A 96 13.82 -4.70 -10.27
CA ALA A 96 13.45 -3.30 -10.46
C ALA A 96 12.75 -3.08 -11.81
N ILE A 97 13.23 -3.72 -12.86
CA ILE A 97 12.60 -3.69 -14.19
C ILE A 97 11.19 -4.29 -14.14
N ASP A 98 11.03 -5.44 -13.48
CA ASP A 98 9.75 -6.10 -13.29
C ASP A 98 8.75 -5.19 -12.54
N LEU A 99 9.17 -4.57 -11.46
CA LEU A 99 8.35 -3.61 -10.69
C LEU A 99 7.91 -2.43 -11.54
N TYR A 100 8.80 -1.86 -12.35
CA TYR A 100 8.49 -0.78 -13.26
C TYR A 100 7.44 -1.21 -14.31
N MET A 101 7.66 -2.35 -14.92
CA MET A 101 6.76 -2.91 -15.94
C MET A 101 5.35 -3.16 -15.36
N ARG A 102 5.27 -3.73 -14.18
CA ARG A 102 3.99 -3.96 -13.48
C ARG A 102 3.28 -2.66 -13.12
N ARG A 103 4.03 -1.67 -12.64
CA ARG A 103 3.47 -0.36 -12.29
C ARG A 103 2.81 0.34 -13.47
N HIS A 104 3.38 0.17 -14.65
CA HIS A 104 2.88 0.78 -15.89
C HIS A 104 1.96 -0.14 -16.71
N GLY A 105 1.59 -1.30 -16.16
CA GLY A 105 0.67 -2.22 -16.81
C GLY A 105 1.24 -2.97 -18.03
N LEU A 106 2.57 -2.98 -18.18
CA LEU A 106 3.24 -3.64 -19.30
C LEU A 106 3.41 -5.14 -19.08
N LEU A 107 3.44 -5.57 -17.81
CA LEU A 107 3.42 -6.96 -17.40
C LEU A 107 2.28 -7.15 -16.41
N THR A 108 1.31 -7.98 -16.75
CA THR A 108 0.19 -8.30 -15.87
C THR A 108 0.12 -9.80 -15.65
N ASP A 109 -0.16 -10.21 -14.41
CA ASP A 109 -0.42 -11.61 -14.07
C ASP A 109 -1.81 -12.08 -14.58
N LYS A 110 -2.56 -11.22 -15.24
CA LYS A 110 -3.86 -11.51 -15.84
C LYS A 110 -3.82 -12.69 -16.81
N GLN A 111 -2.76 -12.84 -17.59
CA GLN A 111 -2.61 -13.94 -18.52
C GLN A 111 -2.57 -15.30 -17.81
N VAL A 112 -1.91 -15.39 -16.67
CA VAL A 112 -1.83 -16.60 -15.86
C VAL A 112 -3.20 -16.98 -15.29
N ILE A 113 -3.99 -15.99 -14.88
CA ILE A 113 -5.34 -16.21 -14.37
C ILE A 113 -6.31 -16.58 -15.49
N GLU A 114 -6.21 -15.96 -16.66
CA GLU A 114 -7.02 -16.28 -17.84
C GLU A 114 -6.71 -17.69 -18.37
N ASP A 115 -5.46 -18.07 -18.44
CA ASP A 115 -5.05 -19.41 -18.86
C ASP A 115 -5.53 -20.47 -17.85
N ALA A 116 -5.46 -20.20 -16.55
CA ALA A 116 -5.99 -21.10 -15.54
C ALA A 116 -7.51 -21.20 -15.59
N THR A 117 -8.21 -20.11 -15.94
CA THR A 117 -9.66 -20.09 -16.07
C THR A 117 -10.12 -20.79 -17.37
N THR A 118 -9.41 -20.60 -18.46
CA THR A 118 -9.71 -21.27 -19.74
C THR A 118 -9.41 -22.76 -19.70
N ASN A 119 -8.38 -23.18 -18.97
CA ASN A 119 -8.06 -24.60 -18.81
C ASN A 119 -9.00 -25.34 -17.84
N GLY A 120 -9.67 -24.60 -16.93
CA GLY A 120 -10.58 -25.16 -15.94
C GLY A 120 -12.06 -25.01 -16.26
N ALA A 121 -12.43 -24.05 -17.08
CA ALA A 121 -13.83 -23.75 -17.40
C ALA A 121 -14.08 -24.11 -18.87
N ARG A 122 -14.83 -25.19 -19.09
CA ARG A 122 -15.36 -25.49 -20.41
C ARG A 122 -16.37 -24.41 -20.79
N THR A 123 -16.26 -23.87 -21.99
CA THR A 123 -17.25 -22.92 -22.48
C THR A 123 -18.63 -23.58 -22.60
N ASN A 124 -19.68 -22.82 -22.48
CA ASN A 124 -21.05 -23.34 -22.64
C ASN A 124 -21.25 -24.04 -23.98
N GLU A 125 -20.61 -23.57 -25.03
CA GLU A 125 -20.63 -24.20 -26.36
C GLU A 125 -20.02 -25.59 -26.35
N GLN A 126 -18.92 -25.81 -25.64
CA GLN A 126 -18.29 -27.12 -25.52
C GLN A 126 -19.14 -28.10 -24.71
N LEU A 127 -19.77 -27.61 -23.65
CA LEU A 127 -20.72 -28.41 -22.85
C LEU A 127 -21.96 -28.80 -23.68
N GLU A 128 -22.50 -27.89 -24.47
CA GLU A 128 -23.63 -28.17 -25.36
C GLU A 128 -23.28 -29.21 -26.42
N LYS A 129 -22.08 -29.16 -27.00
CA LYS A 129 -21.59 -30.18 -27.96
C LYS A 129 -21.44 -31.53 -27.29
N GLU A 130 -20.87 -31.61 -26.10
CA GLU A 130 -20.72 -32.86 -25.36
C GLU A 130 -22.06 -33.47 -25.02
N ILE A 131 -23.04 -32.67 -24.63
CA ILE A 131 -24.41 -33.12 -24.35
C ILE A 131 -25.08 -33.64 -25.60
N ALA A 132 -24.93 -32.98 -26.75
CA ALA A 132 -25.46 -33.41 -28.03
C ALA A 132 -24.84 -34.73 -28.50
N GLU A 133 -23.54 -34.90 -28.32
CA GLU A 133 -22.82 -36.16 -28.64
C GLU A 133 -23.28 -37.32 -27.74
N LEU A 134 -23.52 -37.05 -26.46
CA LEU A 134 -24.04 -38.06 -25.53
C LEU A 134 -25.48 -38.48 -25.89
N ASP A 135 -26.33 -37.52 -26.26
CA ASP A 135 -27.70 -37.83 -26.72
C ASP A 135 -27.69 -38.68 -28.00
N ASP A 136 -26.80 -38.42 -28.94
CA ASP A 136 -26.64 -39.22 -30.17
C ASP A 136 -26.16 -40.64 -29.87
N LEU A 137 -25.29 -40.81 -28.86
CA LEU A 137 -24.81 -42.12 -28.44
C LEU A 137 -25.88 -42.96 -27.70
N LEU A 138 -26.86 -42.30 -27.09
CA LEU A 138 -27.94 -42.95 -26.36
C LEU A 138 -29.17 -43.31 -27.23
N LYS A 139 -29.19 -42.84 -28.45
CA LYS A 139 -30.13 -43.26 -29.48
C LYS A 139 -29.61 -44.51 -30.16
#